data_98adb281c6b4346cd567f6ed19ed9a9a
#
_entry.id   98adb281c6b4346cd567f6ed19ed9a9a
#
_cell.length_a   1.000
_cell.length_b   1.000
_cell.length_c   1.000
_cell.angle_alpha   90.00
_cell.angle_beta   90.00
_cell.angle_gamma   90.00
#
_symmetry.space_group_name_H-M   'P 1'
#
loop_
_entity.id
_entity.type
_entity.pdbx_description
1 polymer ?
#
loop_
_entity_poly.entity_id
_entity_poly.type
_entity_poly.pdbx_seq_one_letter_code
_entity_poly.pdbx_strand_id
1 'polypeptide(L)'
;LLDVPDQIGVFIGPTTHGYTQENREAMYRWFNQVTKVSEATTEPPLTLEEDQTLSCTPKGQVAELGARTVFQFTREKSQALAAARGEVSGEALTRAVTDVLKLRPRAGTPDYRILRYLSARRYPLPQAVAYAVETEPGIQALVYRLYQESWFSRPPRTGARAILYVAHLSSDAELREEPLIREVMQAEPDSPVFTCDVRGIGESRPETCGVNTFHSRYGSDFFYAIHSLMLDRPYLGQKTHDVLCVLDWLASLGHTDVHLVAKGWG
;
A
#
# COMPACT_ATOMS: atom_id res chain seq x y z
N LEU A 1 5.86 -30.75 2.51
CA LEU A 1 5.38 -29.98 3.66
C LEU A 1 4.47 -30.84 4.56
N LEU A 2 3.41 -31.46 3.99
CA LEU A 2 2.51 -32.34 4.75
C LEU A 2 2.74 -33.83 4.47
N ASP A 3 3.59 -34.15 3.49
CA ASP A 3 3.92 -35.49 3.03
C ASP A 3 2.70 -36.37 2.69
N VAL A 4 1.71 -35.73 2.08
CA VAL A 4 0.43 -36.35 1.69
C VAL A 4 0.09 -36.02 0.21
N PRO A 5 0.95 -36.38 -0.75
CA PRO A 5 0.78 -36.01 -2.15
C PRO A 5 -0.52 -36.50 -2.76
N ASP A 6 -1.03 -37.64 -2.28
CA ASP A 6 -2.27 -38.25 -2.77
C ASP A 6 -3.54 -37.56 -2.24
N GLN A 7 -3.40 -36.61 -1.33
CA GLN A 7 -4.50 -35.81 -0.77
C GLN A 7 -4.57 -34.42 -1.37
N ILE A 8 -3.81 -34.13 -2.40
CA ILE A 8 -3.83 -32.85 -3.12
C ILE A 8 -4.01 -33.14 -4.61
N GLY A 9 -4.97 -32.48 -5.23
CA GLY A 9 -5.20 -32.56 -6.67
C GLY A 9 -5.23 -31.18 -7.31
N VAL A 10 -4.74 -31.09 -8.54
CA VAL A 10 -4.82 -29.87 -9.37
C VAL A 10 -5.49 -30.24 -10.70
N PHE A 11 -6.47 -29.46 -11.08
CA PHE A 11 -7.11 -29.55 -12.40
C PHE A 11 -7.09 -28.16 -13.02
N ILE A 12 -6.59 -28.09 -14.26
CA ILE A 12 -6.59 -26.85 -15.05
C ILE A 12 -7.71 -26.96 -16.07
N GLY A 13 -8.75 -26.16 -15.89
CA GLY A 13 -9.90 -26.14 -16.77
C GLY A 13 -9.60 -25.50 -18.12
N PRO A 14 -10.48 -25.69 -19.13
CA PRO A 14 -10.24 -25.23 -20.50
C PRO A 14 -10.47 -23.75 -20.74
N THR A 15 -10.96 -23.01 -19.72
CA THR A 15 -11.32 -21.58 -19.85
C THR A 15 -10.45 -20.71 -18.94
N THR A 16 -10.33 -19.45 -19.31
CA THR A 16 -9.50 -18.48 -18.55
C THR A 16 -10.10 -18.09 -17.20
N HIS A 17 -11.42 -17.95 -17.13
CA HIS A 17 -12.15 -17.61 -15.91
C HIS A 17 -13.56 -18.19 -15.99
N GLY A 18 -13.88 -19.09 -15.08
CA GLY A 18 -15.19 -19.71 -15.02
C GLY A 18 -15.14 -21.08 -14.34
N TYR A 19 -16.30 -21.51 -13.86
CA TYR A 19 -16.49 -22.83 -13.27
C TYR A 19 -17.29 -23.70 -14.22
N THR A 20 -16.59 -24.17 -15.29
CA THR A 20 -17.20 -24.94 -16.37
C THR A 20 -17.57 -26.35 -15.92
N GLN A 21 -18.29 -27.09 -16.78
CA GLN A 21 -18.67 -28.47 -16.50
C GLN A 21 -17.44 -29.33 -16.21
N GLU A 22 -16.36 -29.18 -16.96
CA GLU A 22 -15.13 -29.95 -16.76
C GLU A 22 -14.50 -29.67 -15.37
N ASN A 23 -14.56 -28.43 -14.91
CA ASN A 23 -14.13 -28.06 -13.56
C ASN A 23 -15.00 -28.73 -12.50
N ARG A 24 -16.32 -28.71 -12.67
CA ARG A 24 -17.26 -29.38 -11.75
C ARG A 24 -17.08 -30.88 -11.73
N GLU A 25 -16.92 -31.51 -12.87
CA GLU A 25 -16.67 -32.94 -12.97
C GLU A 25 -15.33 -33.36 -12.36
N ALA A 26 -14.29 -32.54 -12.50
CA ALA A 26 -13.02 -32.77 -11.81
C ALA A 26 -13.19 -32.68 -10.28
N MET A 27 -14.00 -31.75 -9.79
CA MET A 27 -14.35 -31.64 -8.38
C MET A 27 -15.14 -32.88 -7.92
N TYR A 28 -16.14 -33.35 -8.68
CA TYR A 28 -16.91 -34.57 -8.32
C TYR A 28 -15.99 -35.77 -8.20
N ARG A 29 -15.11 -36.01 -9.16
CA ARG A 29 -14.14 -37.11 -9.10
C ARG A 29 -13.27 -37.04 -7.86
N TRP A 30 -12.75 -35.84 -7.55
CA TRP A 30 -11.92 -35.67 -6.35
C TRP A 30 -12.66 -35.91 -5.05
N PHE A 31 -13.82 -35.28 -4.86
CA PHE A 31 -14.61 -35.48 -3.66
C PHE A 31 -15.09 -36.95 -3.49
N ASN A 32 -15.52 -37.57 -4.59
CA ASN A 32 -15.94 -38.99 -4.53
C ASN A 32 -14.77 -39.93 -4.24
N GLN A 33 -13.59 -39.63 -4.75
CA GLN A 33 -12.38 -40.38 -4.42
C GLN A 33 -12.05 -40.32 -2.93
N VAL A 34 -12.20 -39.17 -2.31
CA VAL A 34 -11.90 -38.98 -0.88
C VAL A 34 -13.01 -39.52 0.02
N THR A 35 -14.26 -39.15 -0.28
CA THR A 35 -15.39 -39.46 0.59
C THR A 35 -15.99 -40.84 0.39
N LYS A 36 -15.81 -41.47 -0.78
CA LYS A 36 -16.41 -42.76 -1.19
C LYS A 36 -17.94 -42.77 -1.16
N VAL A 37 -18.57 -41.59 -1.29
CA VAL A 37 -20.04 -41.46 -1.20
C VAL A 37 -20.71 -41.83 -2.55
N SER A 38 -20.02 -41.61 -3.68
CA SER A 38 -20.53 -41.83 -5.02
C SER A 38 -19.39 -42.19 -5.98
N GLU A 39 -19.72 -42.87 -7.07
CA GLU A 39 -18.80 -43.13 -8.18
C GLU A 39 -19.08 -42.23 -9.39
N ALA A 40 -19.98 -41.25 -9.27
CA ALA A 40 -20.32 -40.34 -10.36
C ALA A 40 -19.11 -39.48 -10.74
N THR A 41 -18.77 -39.47 -12.02
CA THR A 41 -17.65 -38.74 -12.57
C THR A 41 -18.06 -37.67 -13.62
N THR A 42 -19.35 -37.71 -13.99
CA THR A 42 -19.94 -36.82 -15.00
C THR A 42 -21.18 -36.16 -14.43
N GLU A 43 -21.43 -34.93 -14.94
CA GLU A 43 -22.62 -34.18 -14.56
C GLU A 43 -23.83 -34.62 -15.38
N PRO A 44 -24.97 -34.89 -14.76
CA PRO A 44 -26.19 -35.14 -15.50
C PRO A 44 -26.68 -33.89 -16.21
N PRO A 45 -27.56 -33.99 -17.23
CA PRO A 45 -28.19 -32.78 -17.82
C PRO A 45 -28.90 -31.99 -16.72
N LEU A 46 -28.56 -30.72 -16.59
CA LEU A 46 -29.14 -29.82 -15.62
C LEU A 46 -30.21 -28.95 -16.27
N THR A 47 -31.37 -28.86 -15.63
CA THR A 47 -32.36 -27.83 -15.94
C THR A 47 -32.11 -26.66 -15.00
N LEU A 48 -31.80 -25.51 -15.56
CA LEU A 48 -31.62 -24.28 -14.78
C LEU A 48 -32.99 -23.71 -14.45
N GLU A 49 -33.18 -23.36 -13.19
CA GLU A 49 -34.37 -22.61 -12.77
C GLU A 49 -34.31 -21.17 -13.26
N GLU A 50 -35.48 -20.55 -13.43
CA GLU A 50 -35.58 -19.16 -13.75
C GLU A 50 -35.05 -18.28 -12.62
N ASP A 51 -34.39 -17.16 -12.95
CA ASP A 51 -33.80 -16.24 -11.98
C ASP A 51 -34.80 -15.79 -10.90
N GLN A 52 -36.06 -15.61 -11.28
CA GLN A 52 -37.11 -15.22 -10.37
C GLN A 52 -37.42 -16.33 -9.34
N THR A 53 -37.36 -17.61 -9.74
CA THR A 53 -37.53 -18.78 -8.86
C THR A 53 -36.35 -18.88 -7.88
N LEU A 54 -35.16 -18.55 -8.33
CA LEU A 54 -33.93 -18.58 -7.52
C LEU A 54 -33.85 -17.41 -6.53
N SER A 55 -34.65 -16.37 -6.70
CA SER A 55 -34.68 -15.21 -5.81
C SER A 55 -35.30 -15.58 -4.46
N CYS A 56 -34.55 -15.55 -3.39
CA CYS A 56 -35.02 -15.86 -2.03
C CYS A 56 -35.81 -14.69 -1.37
N THR A 57 -36.01 -13.59 -2.08
CA THR A 57 -36.82 -12.44 -1.63
C THR A 57 -37.67 -11.92 -2.77
N PRO A 58 -38.85 -11.28 -2.50
CA PRO A 58 -39.78 -10.81 -3.56
C PRO A 58 -39.17 -9.91 -4.61
N LYS A 59 -38.09 -9.16 -4.25
CA LYS A 59 -37.41 -8.23 -5.15
C LYS A 59 -35.92 -8.51 -5.29
N GLY A 60 -35.45 -9.65 -4.86
CA GLY A 60 -34.06 -10.05 -4.94
C GLY A 60 -33.13 -9.31 -3.95
N GLN A 61 -33.65 -8.50 -3.02
CA GLN A 61 -32.88 -7.68 -2.10
C GLN A 61 -33.18 -8.01 -0.63
N VAL A 62 -32.26 -8.65 0.05
CA VAL A 62 -32.43 -8.99 1.49
C VAL A 62 -32.50 -7.75 2.40
N ALA A 63 -31.97 -6.63 1.98
CA ALA A 63 -32.06 -5.35 2.70
C ALA A 63 -33.52 -4.91 2.93
N GLU A 64 -34.43 -5.23 2.01
CA GLU A 64 -35.86 -4.90 2.11
C GLU A 64 -36.58 -5.72 3.20
N LEU A 65 -36.00 -6.84 3.62
CA LEU A 65 -36.49 -7.65 4.74
C LEU A 65 -35.85 -7.24 6.08
N GLY A 66 -35.23 -6.09 6.16
CA GLY A 66 -34.57 -5.59 7.37
C GLY A 66 -33.24 -6.31 7.69
N ALA A 67 -32.63 -6.95 6.71
CA ALA A 67 -31.32 -7.59 6.90
C ALA A 67 -30.25 -6.55 7.23
N ARG A 68 -29.41 -6.89 8.18
CA ARG A 68 -28.26 -6.05 8.56
C ARG A 68 -27.11 -6.30 7.59
N THR A 69 -26.52 -5.22 7.10
CA THR A 69 -25.34 -5.28 6.21
C THR A 69 -24.06 -5.48 7.01
N VAL A 70 -23.02 -6.03 6.37
CA VAL A 70 -21.67 -6.10 6.95
C VAL A 70 -21.18 -4.72 7.42
N PHE A 71 -21.51 -3.66 6.66
CA PHE A 71 -21.19 -2.28 7.04
C PHE A 71 -21.78 -1.89 8.40
N GLN A 72 -23.02 -2.26 8.70
CA GLN A 72 -23.66 -1.96 9.99
C GLN A 72 -22.94 -2.64 11.15
N PHE A 73 -22.57 -3.93 11.02
CA PHE A 73 -21.78 -4.63 12.03
C PHE A 73 -20.41 -3.98 12.23
N THR A 74 -19.71 -3.65 11.14
CA THR A 74 -18.41 -2.99 11.19
C THR A 74 -18.50 -1.62 11.87
N ARG A 75 -19.52 -0.84 11.54
CA ARG A 75 -19.77 0.48 12.16
C ARG A 75 -20.00 0.35 13.67
N GLU A 76 -20.88 -0.54 14.10
CA GLU A 76 -21.17 -0.77 15.52
C GLU A 76 -19.91 -1.20 16.27
N LYS A 77 -19.14 -2.13 15.70
CA LYS A 77 -17.86 -2.57 16.29
C LYS A 77 -16.88 -1.41 16.41
N SER A 78 -16.76 -0.59 15.36
CA SER A 78 -15.90 0.59 15.35
C SER A 78 -16.30 1.61 16.42
N GLN A 79 -17.60 1.88 16.55
CA GLN A 79 -18.13 2.80 17.56
C GLN A 79 -17.86 2.27 19.00
N ALA A 80 -18.09 0.98 19.23
CA ALA A 80 -17.82 0.34 20.51
C ALA A 80 -16.33 0.41 20.89
N LEU A 81 -15.43 0.15 19.94
CA LEU A 81 -13.99 0.26 20.14
C LEU A 81 -13.56 1.71 20.40
N ALA A 82 -14.13 2.67 19.68
CA ALA A 82 -13.85 4.10 19.91
C ALA A 82 -14.30 4.55 21.32
N ALA A 83 -15.48 4.14 21.75
CA ALA A 83 -15.99 4.46 23.10
C ALA A 83 -15.14 3.82 24.21
N ALA A 84 -14.68 2.58 24.01
CA ALA A 84 -13.87 1.87 24.99
C ALA A 84 -12.42 2.36 25.09
N ARG A 85 -11.90 3.00 24.03
CA ARG A 85 -10.49 3.43 23.96
C ARG A 85 -10.13 4.53 24.95
N GLY A 86 -11.06 5.44 25.24
CA GLY A 86 -10.81 6.64 26.07
C GLY A 86 -9.88 7.64 25.38
N GLU A 87 -9.44 8.64 26.16
CA GLU A 87 -8.46 9.63 25.69
C GLU A 87 -7.05 9.16 26.02
N VAL A 88 -6.17 9.23 25.01
CA VAL A 88 -4.76 8.84 25.12
C VAL A 88 -3.91 9.99 24.61
N SER A 89 -2.88 10.41 25.37
CA SER A 89 -2.00 11.52 25.01
C SER A 89 -0.54 11.24 25.38
N GLY A 90 0.37 12.10 24.92
CA GLY A 90 1.79 12.01 25.22
C GLY A 90 2.41 10.66 24.83
N GLU A 91 3.27 10.13 25.68
CA GLU A 91 3.96 8.86 25.43
C GLU A 91 3.02 7.66 25.29
N ALA A 92 1.87 7.67 26.00
CA ALA A 92 0.88 6.60 25.87
C ALA A 92 0.27 6.58 24.47
N LEU A 93 0.01 7.75 23.86
CA LEU A 93 -0.43 7.85 22.48
C LEU A 93 0.65 7.37 21.52
N THR A 94 1.90 7.77 21.72
CA THR A 94 3.02 7.32 20.89
C THR A 94 3.15 5.80 20.91
N ARG A 95 3.06 5.17 22.08
CA ARG A 95 3.08 3.70 22.22
C ARG A 95 1.88 3.08 21.50
N ALA A 96 0.67 3.56 21.73
CA ALA A 96 -0.53 3.02 21.10
C ALA A 96 -0.47 3.10 19.57
N VAL A 97 0.02 4.21 19.02
CA VAL A 97 0.23 4.36 17.55
C VAL A 97 1.29 3.40 17.05
N THR A 98 2.42 3.28 17.75
CA THR A 98 3.50 2.34 17.41
C THR A 98 2.99 0.90 17.36
N ASP A 99 2.20 0.51 18.36
CA ASP A 99 1.64 -0.86 18.46
C ASP A 99 0.62 -1.14 17.36
N VAL A 100 -0.28 -0.20 17.08
CA VAL A 100 -1.32 -0.36 16.04
C VAL A 100 -0.70 -0.39 14.64
N LEU A 101 0.27 0.46 14.39
CA LEU A 101 0.99 0.53 13.10
C LEU A 101 2.05 -0.57 12.96
N LYS A 102 2.35 -1.34 14.02
CA LYS A 102 3.40 -2.36 14.02
C LYS A 102 4.75 -1.79 13.58
N LEU A 103 5.07 -0.57 14.06
CA LEU A 103 6.32 0.08 13.72
C LEU A 103 7.52 -0.74 14.24
N ARG A 104 8.47 -0.97 13.37
CA ARG A 104 9.70 -1.69 13.73
C ARG A 104 10.71 -0.75 14.36
N PRO A 105 11.55 -1.26 15.28
CA PRO A 105 12.72 -0.52 15.74
C PRO A 105 13.60 -0.12 14.56
N ARG A 106 14.10 1.09 14.57
CA ARG A 106 15.09 1.59 13.61
C ARG A 106 16.46 1.57 14.25
N ALA A 107 17.45 1.09 13.52
CA ALA A 107 18.82 0.97 14.03
C ALA A 107 19.75 1.88 13.22
N GLY A 108 20.21 2.96 13.86
CA GLY A 108 21.21 3.84 13.29
C GLY A 108 20.75 4.63 12.04
N THR A 109 21.71 5.12 11.28
CA THR A 109 21.48 5.84 10.02
C THR A 109 21.24 4.84 8.90
N PRO A 110 20.15 4.97 8.13
CA PRO A 110 19.90 4.15 6.96
C PRO A 110 21.02 4.26 5.92
N ASP A 111 21.34 3.15 5.25
CA ASP A 111 22.19 3.21 4.06
C ASP A 111 21.47 3.93 2.93
N TYR A 112 22.25 4.58 2.06
CA TYR A 112 21.67 5.30 0.93
C TYR A 112 22.60 5.32 -0.26
N ARG A 113 22.00 5.50 -1.44
CA ARG A 113 22.75 5.65 -2.70
C ARG A 113 22.25 6.85 -3.45
N ILE A 114 23.18 7.57 -4.09
CA ILE A 114 22.83 8.57 -5.09
C ILE A 114 22.57 7.81 -6.38
N LEU A 115 21.34 7.90 -6.88
CA LEU A 115 20.93 7.18 -8.09
C LEU A 115 21.29 7.98 -9.34
N ARG A 116 20.87 9.24 -9.37
CA ARG A 116 21.05 10.09 -10.55
C ARG A 116 20.88 11.58 -10.24
N TYR A 117 21.50 12.38 -11.07
CA TYR A 117 21.25 13.82 -11.17
C TYR A 117 20.20 14.07 -12.24
N LEU A 118 19.31 15.03 -11.97
CA LEU A 118 18.19 15.37 -12.82
C LEU A 118 18.24 16.87 -13.13
N SER A 119 18.05 17.22 -14.40
CA SER A 119 17.93 18.60 -14.88
C SER A 119 16.83 18.70 -15.92
N ALA A 120 16.38 19.91 -16.21
CA ALA A 120 15.38 20.20 -17.24
C ALA A 120 14.04 19.44 -17.07
N ARG A 121 13.65 19.13 -15.83
CA ARG A 121 12.43 18.38 -15.50
C ARG A 121 11.20 19.25 -15.23
N ARG A 122 11.28 20.58 -15.38
CA ARG A 122 10.23 21.54 -15.02
C ARG A 122 9.89 21.55 -13.53
N TYR A 123 10.83 21.17 -12.69
CA TYR A 123 10.70 21.30 -11.25
C TYR A 123 10.79 22.76 -10.82
N PRO A 124 10.41 23.12 -9.58
CA PRO A 124 10.54 24.48 -9.07
C PRO A 124 11.97 25.03 -9.09
N LEU A 125 12.98 24.15 -8.95
CA LEU A 125 14.40 24.48 -9.13
C LEU A 125 14.97 23.70 -10.31
N PRO A 126 16.02 24.22 -10.98
CA PRO A 126 16.54 23.67 -12.22
C PRO A 126 17.23 22.32 -12.06
N GLN A 127 17.70 22.01 -10.86
CA GLN A 127 18.46 20.79 -10.57
C GLN A 127 17.78 19.96 -9.49
N ALA A 128 17.92 18.64 -9.59
CA ALA A 128 17.53 17.71 -8.53
C ALA A 128 18.51 16.53 -8.48
N VAL A 129 18.58 15.89 -7.34
CA VAL A 129 19.26 14.62 -7.18
C VAL A 129 18.31 13.62 -6.54
N ALA A 130 18.27 12.40 -7.09
CA ALA A 130 17.49 11.32 -6.55
C ALA A 130 18.39 10.40 -5.70
N TYR A 131 17.91 10.09 -4.50
CA TYR A 131 18.51 9.17 -3.56
C TYR A 131 17.61 7.95 -3.38
N ALA A 132 18.22 6.79 -3.21
CA ALA A 132 17.55 5.61 -2.65
C ALA A 132 17.99 5.46 -1.20
N VAL A 133 17.06 5.55 -0.27
CA VAL A 133 17.28 5.35 1.17
C VAL A 133 16.75 3.99 1.52
N GLU A 134 17.61 3.08 2.00
CA GLU A 134 17.20 1.73 2.38
C GLU A 134 16.48 1.77 3.73
N THR A 135 15.19 1.46 3.72
CA THR A 135 14.33 1.50 4.89
C THR A 135 14.18 0.13 5.57
N GLU A 136 14.23 -0.93 4.78
CA GLU A 136 14.36 -2.32 5.21
C GLU A 136 15.24 -3.05 4.18
N PRO A 137 15.82 -4.21 4.48
CA PRO A 137 16.63 -4.95 3.51
C PRO A 137 15.89 -5.16 2.17
N GLY A 138 16.41 -4.57 1.11
CA GLY A 138 15.85 -4.62 -0.23
C GLY A 138 14.63 -3.70 -0.47
N ILE A 139 14.23 -2.87 0.49
CA ILE A 139 13.15 -1.90 0.36
C ILE A 139 13.73 -0.49 0.46
N GLN A 140 13.39 0.36 -0.50
CA GLN A 140 13.95 1.70 -0.61
C GLN A 140 12.83 2.74 -0.72
N ALA A 141 12.96 3.83 0.04
CA ALA A 141 12.26 5.07 -0.22
C ALA A 141 13.10 5.91 -1.20
N LEU A 142 12.44 6.51 -2.19
CA LEU A 142 13.14 7.40 -3.11
C LEU A 142 12.95 8.86 -2.72
N VAL A 143 14.06 9.57 -2.57
CA VAL A 143 14.05 10.95 -2.12
C VAL A 143 14.68 11.84 -3.16
N TYR A 144 13.98 12.90 -3.53
CA TYR A 144 14.47 13.93 -4.43
C TYR A 144 14.85 15.15 -3.62
N ARG A 145 16.06 15.66 -3.81
CA ARG A 145 16.50 16.97 -3.29
C ARG A 145 16.58 17.97 -4.43
N LEU A 146 15.92 19.11 -4.27
CA LEU A 146 15.99 20.21 -5.20
C LEU A 146 17.12 21.18 -4.85
N TYR A 147 17.73 21.81 -5.88
CA TYR A 147 18.73 22.86 -5.70
C TYR A 147 18.90 23.72 -6.95
N GLN A 148 19.51 24.89 -6.75
CA GLN A 148 19.68 25.91 -7.80
C GLN A 148 20.87 25.60 -8.69
N GLU A 149 21.99 25.20 -8.13
CA GLU A 149 23.28 25.03 -8.83
C GLU A 149 23.60 23.55 -9.04
N SER A 150 24.28 23.23 -10.13
CA SER A 150 24.77 21.87 -10.38
C SER A 150 25.96 21.53 -9.47
N TRP A 151 25.93 20.32 -8.92
CA TRP A 151 27.01 19.78 -8.11
C TRP A 151 27.58 18.54 -8.77
N PHE A 152 28.91 18.46 -8.83
CA PHE A 152 29.62 17.28 -9.36
C PHE A 152 29.93 16.23 -8.30
N SER A 153 29.58 16.53 -7.06
CA SER A 153 29.75 15.64 -5.90
C SER A 153 28.56 15.77 -4.95
N ARG A 154 28.74 15.33 -3.70
CA ARG A 154 27.66 15.46 -2.71
C ARG A 154 27.26 16.93 -2.53
N PRO A 155 25.96 17.23 -2.53
CA PRO A 155 25.49 18.59 -2.23
C PRO A 155 26.01 19.06 -0.87
N PRO A 156 26.32 20.34 -0.71
CA PRO A 156 26.79 20.86 0.56
C PRO A 156 25.75 20.69 1.66
N ARG A 157 26.18 20.53 2.88
CA ARG A 157 25.32 20.57 4.05
C ARG A 157 24.82 22.01 4.20
N THR A 158 23.52 22.16 4.28
CA THR A 158 22.85 23.44 4.50
C THR A 158 22.10 23.35 5.82
N GLY A 159 22.27 24.21 6.76
CA GLY A 159 21.54 24.37 8.02
C GLY A 159 20.75 23.19 8.62
N ALA A 160 20.22 23.37 9.80
CA ALA A 160 19.40 22.34 10.47
C ALA A 160 17.99 22.21 9.89
N ARG A 161 17.45 23.32 9.34
CA ARG A 161 16.10 23.38 8.76
C ARG A 161 16.06 22.71 7.39
N ALA A 162 15.01 21.94 7.13
CA ALA A 162 14.69 21.37 5.83
C ALA A 162 13.17 21.18 5.68
N ILE A 163 12.71 21.12 4.44
CA ILE A 163 11.33 20.75 4.09
C ILE A 163 11.35 19.33 3.54
N LEU A 164 10.50 18.46 4.07
CA LEU A 164 10.24 17.13 3.53
C LEU A 164 8.78 17.03 3.10
N TYR A 165 8.56 16.96 1.79
CA TYR A 165 7.24 16.69 1.22
C TYR A 165 7.07 15.18 0.96
N VAL A 166 6.07 14.56 1.59
CA VAL A 166 5.71 13.16 1.33
C VAL A 166 4.70 13.12 0.19
N ALA A 167 5.07 12.48 -0.92
CA ALA A 167 4.27 12.50 -2.12
C ALA A 167 2.98 11.68 -1.97
N HIS A 168 1.91 12.16 -2.62
CA HIS A 168 0.64 11.47 -2.71
C HIS A 168 0.72 10.27 -3.67
N LEU A 169 1.19 10.51 -4.90
CA LEU A 169 1.28 9.48 -5.95
C LEU A 169 2.69 9.37 -6.55
N SER A 170 3.40 10.47 -6.68
CA SER A 170 4.74 10.49 -7.29
C SER A 170 5.44 11.82 -7.04
N SER A 171 6.61 11.79 -6.42
CA SER A 171 7.46 12.97 -6.27
C SER A 171 7.79 13.63 -7.61
N ASP A 172 8.12 12.83 -8.64
CA ASP A 172 8.46 13.38 -9.97
C ASP A 172 7.29 14.15 -10.61
N ALA A 173 6.08 13.62 -10.52
CA ALA A 173 4.88 14.30 -11.05
C ALA A 173 4.53 15.54 -10.22
N GLU A 174 4.51 15.41 -8.90
CA GLU A 174 4.07 16.47 -7.99
C GLU A 174 5.08 17.62 -7.92
N LEU A 175 6.36 17.39 -8.08
CA LEU A 175 7.35 18.44 -8.26
C LEU A 175 7.07 19.33 -9.48
N ARG A 176 6.39 18.82 -10.49
CA ARG A 176 6.00 19.61 -11.67
C ARG A 176 4.67 20.31 -11.48
N GLU A 177 3.71 19.66 -10.84
CA GLU A 177 2.30 19.99 -10.96
C GLU A 177 1.65 20.45 -9.65
N GLU A 178 2.22 20.08 -8.48
CA GLU A 178 1.60 20.38 -7.19
C GLU A 178 1.93 21.80 -6.70
N PRO A 179 0.94 22.70 -6.63
CA PRO A 179 1.16 24.08 -6.20
C PRO A 179 1.69 24.21 -4.77
N LEU A 180 1.24 23.32 -3.86
CA LEU A 180 1.62 23.36 -2.45
C LEU A 180 3.15 23.32 -2.26
N ILE A 181 3.86 22.58 -3.11
CA ILE A 181 5.33 22.53 -3.03
C ILE A 181 5.92 23.92 -3.27
N ARG A 182 5.40 24.65 -4.27
CA ARG A 182 5.85 26.01 -4.58
C ARG A 182 5.50 27.01 -3.48
N GLU A 183 4.31 26.88 -2.90
CA GLU A 183 3.84 27.73 -1.81
C GLU A 183 4.73 27.58 -0.57
N VAL A 184 5.06 26.34 -0.20
CA VAL A 184 5.95 26.06 0.93
C VAL A 184 7.37 26.57 0.65
N MET A 185 7.88 26.39 -0.58
CA MET A 185 9.19 26.94 -0.98
C MET A 185 9.23 28.47 -0.92
N GLN A 186 8.13 29.14 -1.27
CA GLN A 186 8.04 30.60 -1.16
C GLN A 186 7.98 31.07 0.31
N ALA A 187 7.33 30.29 1.17
CA ALA A 187 7.26 30.59 2.60
C ALA A 187 8.60 30.36 3.32
N GLU A 188 9.42 29.43 2.85
CA GLU A 188 10.71 29.06 3.43
C GLU A 188 11.81 29.00 2.35
N PRO A 189 12.21 30.14 1.75
CA PRO A 189 13.08 30.18 0.56
C PRO A 189 14.51 29.67 0.82
N ASP A 190 14.99 29.74 2.06
CA ASP A 190 16.34 29.32 2.45
C ASP A 190 16.41 27.84 2.89
N SER A 191 15.27 27.17 2.98
CA SER A 191 15.21 25.79 3.41
C SER A 191 15.40 24.82 2.23
N PRO A 192 16.32 23.84 2.31
CA PRO A 192 16.43 22.81 1.30
C PRO A 192 15.16 21.97 1.24
N VAL A 193 14.72 21.67 0.01
CA VAL A 193 13.49 20.93 -0.25
C VAL A 193 13.80 19.52 -0.68
N PHE A 194 13.17 18.59 0.03
CA PHE A 194 13.17 17.17 -0.27
C PHE A 194 11.75 16.72 -0.56
N THR A 195 11.57 15.77 -1.48
CA THR A 195 10.32 15.05 -1.66
C THR A 195 10.58 13.55 -1.55
N CYS A 196 9.61 12.79 -1.09
CA CYS A 196 9.78 11.38 -0.78
C CYS A 196 8.67 10.51 -1.40
N ASP A 197 9.08 9.52 -2.18
CA ASP A 197 8.25 8.37 -2.57
C ASP A 197 8.51 7.25 -1.56
N VAL A 198 7.58 7.02 -0.65
CA VAL A 198 7.60 5.84 0.22
C VAL A 198 7.25 4.58 -0.58
N ARG A 199 7.43 3.39 -0.01
CA ARG A 199 7.08 2.12 -0.68
C ARG A 199 5.68 2.15 -1.29
N GLY A 200 5.55 1.65 -2.51
CA GLY A 200 4.31 1.51 -3.23
C GLY A 200 3.83 2.74 -3.99
N ILE A 201 4.55 3.86 -3.93
CA ILE A 201 4.23 5.06 -4.72
C ILE A 201 5.42 5.53 -5.55
N GLY A 202 5.14 6.32 -6.57
CA GLY A 202 6.13 6.91 -7.46
C GLY A 202 7.11 5.89 -8.02
N GLU A 203 8.38 6.20 -7.95
CA GLU A 203 9.45 5.29 -8.39
C GLU A 203 9.80 4.20 -7.34
N SER A 204 9.24 4.26 -6.14
CA SER A 204 9.34 3.18 -5.13
C SER A 204 8.25 2.11 -5.27
N ARG A 205 7.49 2.15 -6.36
CA ARG A 205 6.46 1.14 -6.66
C ARG A 205 7.09 -0.04 -7.40
N PRO A 206 6.87 -1.30 -6.95
CA PRO A 206 7.33 -2.47 -7.69
C PRO A 206 6.53 -2.63 -8.99
N GLU A 207 7.21 -3.01 -10.08
CA GLU A 207 6.59 -3.26 -11.39
C GLU A 207 5.90 -4.62 -11.49
N THR A 208 6.05 -5.48 -10.48
CA THR A 208 5.57 -6.86 -10.48
C THR A 208 4.07 -7.02 -10.45
N CYS A 209 3.34 -5.98 -10.06
CA CYS A 209 1.89 -5.98 -10.04
C CYS A 209 1.38 -5.13 -11.20
N GLY A 210 0.99 -5.75 -12.29
CA GLY A 210 0.29 -5.09 -13.38
C GLY A 210 -0.93 -4.31 -12.89
N VAL A 211 -1.37 -3.34 -13.69
CA VAL A 211 -2.60 -2.59 -13.37
C VAL A 211 -3.76 -3.57 -13.37
N ASN A 212 -4.34 -3.83 -12.21
CA ASN A 212 -5.57 -4.59 -12.11
C ASN A 212 -6.73 -3.67 -12.50
N THR A 213 -7.33 -3.90 -13.66
CA THR A 213 -8.43 -3.10 -14.19
C THR A 213 -9.67 -3.16 -13.31
N PHE A 214 -9.89 -4.23 -12.56
CA PHE A 214 -10.99 -4.38 -11.61
C PHE A 214 -10.87 -3.40 -10.43
N HIS A 215 -9.65 -3.09 -10.01
CA HIS A 215 -9.36 -2.15 -8.93
C HIS A 215 -8.62 -0.90 -9.44
N SER A 216 -8.82 -0.50 -10.67
CA SER A 216 -8.11 0.63 -11.31
C SER A 216 -8.19 1.93 -10.51
N ARG A 217 -9.29 2.15 -9.78
CA ARG A 217 -9.49 3.31 -8.89
C ARG A 217 -8.47 3.35 -7.74
N TYR A 218 -8.07 2.19 -7.22
CA TYR A 218 -7.18 2.05 -6.07
C TYR A 218 -5.75 1.68 -6.49
N GLY A 219 -5.55 1.30 -7.75
CA GLY A 219 -4.26 0.82 -8.25
C GLY A 219 -3.73 -0.39 -7.49
N SER A 220 -2.41 -0.54 -7.47
CA SER A 220 -1.74 -1.63 -6.76
C SER A 220 -1.80 -1.52 -5.23
N ASP A 221 -2.03 -0.34 -4.68
CA ASP A 221 -2.09 -0.09 -3.23
C ASP A 221 -3.17 -0.91 -2.52
N PHE A 222 -4.28 -1.19 -3.20
CA PHE A 222 -5.33 -2.05 -2.66
C PHE A 222 -4.81 -3.45 -2.27
N PHE A 223 -4.04 -4.09 -3.15
CA PHE A 223 -3.49 -5.41 -2.88
C PHE A 223 -2.40 -5.37 -1.81
N TYR A 224 -1.53 -4.37 -1.85
CA TYR A 224 -0.52 -4.20 -0.81
C TYR A 224 -1.14 -3.99 0.56
N ALA A 225 -2.19 -3.19 0.66
CA ALA A 225 -2.92 -2.96 1.91
C ALA A 225 -3.55 -4.25 2.45
N ILE A 226 -4.26 -5.02 1.61
CA ILE A 226 -4.89 -6.28 2.02
C ILE A 226 -3.85 -7.32 2.45
N HIS A 227 -2.82 -7.57 1.64
CA HIS A 227 -1.78 -8.54 1.97
C HIS A 227 -1.02 -8.13 3.23
N SER A 228 -0.79 -6.84 3.43
CA SER A 228 -0.14 -6.33 4.63
C SER A 228 -0.97 -6.59 5.90
N LEU A 229 -2.30 -6.44 5.81
CA LEU A 229 -3.20 -6.80 6.93
C LEU A 229 -3.18 -8.30 7.21
N MET A 230 -3.18 -9.15 6.18
CA MET A 230 -3.07 -10.60 6.35
C MET A 230 -1.77 -11.03 7.04
N LEU A 231 -0.71 -10.26 6.88
CA LEU A 231 0.60 -10.49 7.50
C LEU A 231 0.76 -9.79 8.87
N ASP A 232 -0.29 -9.19 9.42
CA ASP A 232 -0.25 -8.35 10.64
C ASP A 232 0.81 -7.24 10.56
N ARG A 233 0.99 -6.67 9.35
CA ARG A 233 1.89 -5.56 9.06
C ARG A 233 1.17 -4.47 8.30
N PRO A 234 0.37 -3.62 8.96
CA PRO A 234 -0.43 -2.59 8.31
C PRO A 234 0.39 -1.77 7.32
N TYR A 235 -0.13 -1.59 6.10
CA TYR A 235 0.58 -0.90 5.02
C TYR A 235 0.90 0.55 5.38
N LEU A 236 -0.02 1.22 6.08
CA LEU A 236 0.23 2.55 6.63
C LEU A 236 1.43 2.58 7.58
N GLY A 237 1.56 1.56 8.44
CA GLY A 237 2.72 1.45 9.34
C GLY A 237 4.04 1.25 8.59
N GLN A 238 4.00 0.49 7.50
CA GLN A 238 5.18 0.31 6.65
C GLN A 238 5.59 1.62 5.94
N LYS A 239 4.63 2.37 5.40
CA LYS A 239 4.89 3.70 4.81
C LYS A 239 5.40 4.70 5.85
N THR A 240 4.80 4.70 7.04
CA THR A 240 5.27 5.53 8.16
C THR A 240 6.71 5.19 8.54
N HIS A 241 7.05 3.90 8.57
CA HIS A 241 8.43 3.47 8.83
C HIS A 241 9.41 4.03 7.79
N ASP A 242 9.04 4.05 6.51
CA ASP A 242 9.87 4.65 5.46
C ASP A 242 10.11 6.13 5.70
N VAL A 243 9.07 6.91 6.03
CA VAL A 243 9.22 8.34 6.37
C VAL A 243 10.14 8.53 7.56
N LEU A 244 9.99 7.73 8.62
CA LEU A 244 10.84 7.81 9.80
C LEU A 244 12.31 7.48 9.47
N CYS A 245 12.58 6.49 8.61
CA CYS A 245 13.93 6.22 8.13
C CYS A 245 14.50 7.37 7.30
N VAL A 246 13.69 8.01 6.46
CA VAL A 246 14.11 9.20 5.71
C VAL A 246 14.43 10.36 6.66
N LEU A 247 13.67 10.55 7.73
CA LEU A 247 13.97 11.56 8.75
C LEU A 247 15.30 11.25 9.49
N ASP A 248 15.56 9.99 9.83
CA ASP A 248 16.84 9.57 10.43
C ASP A 248 18.00 9.82 9.46
N TRP A 249 17.80 9.57 8.16
CA TRP A 249 18.78 9.89 7.13
C TRP A 249 19.02 11.40 7.00
N LEU A 250 17.97 12.23 6.97
CA LEU A 250 18.08 13.69 6.93
C LEU A 250 18.83 14.22 8.16
N ALA A 251 18.54 13.68 9.36
CA ALA A 251 19.26 14.03 10.58
C ALA A 251 20.75 13.71 10.46
N SER A 252 21.13 12.60 9.83
CA SER A 252 22.54 12.23 9.58
C SER A 252 23.25 13.21 8.64
N LEU A 253 22.50 13.91 7.80
CA LEU A 253 22.98 14.98 6.91
C LEU A 253 23.06 16.34 7.63
N GLY A 254 22.56 16.44 8.87
CA GLY A 254 22.54 17.66 9.67
C GLY A 254 21.18 18.37 9.70
N HIS A 255 20.16 17.84 9.03
CA HIS A 255 18.80 18.39 9.05
C HIS A 255 18.01 17.82 10.21
N THR A 256 18.00 18.54 11.34
CA THR A 256 17.34 18.10 12.60
C THR A 256 16.05 18.85 12.89
N ASP A 257 15.73 19.88 12.11
CA ASP A 257 14.49 20.65 12.13
C ASP A 257 13.79 20.50 10.78
N VAL A 258 12.84 19.57 10.69
CA VAL A 258 12.19 19.21 9.44
C VAL A 258 10.73 19.66 9.44
N HIS A 259 10.39 20.54 8.49
CA HIS A 259 9.01 20.87 8.16
C HIS A 259 8.43 19.73 7.30
N LEU A 260 7.63 18.87 7.92
CA LEU A 260 6.96 17.77 7.24
C LEU A 260 5.69 18.29 6.56
N VAL A 261 5.59 18.08 5.25
CA VAL A 261 4.43 18.47 4.44
C VAL A 261 3.88 17.22 3.74
N ALA A 262 2.59 17.04 3.79
CA ALA A 262 1.92 15.91 3.15
C ALA A 262 0.55 16.30 2.61
N LYS A 263 0.10 15.61 1.56
CA LYS A 263 -1.22 15.79 0.95
C LYS A 263 -1.78 14.46 0.51
N GLY A 264 -3.09 14.28 0.64
CA GLY A 264 -3.76 13.07 0.17
C GLY A 264 -3.30 11.83 0.94
N TRP A 265 -2.55 10.95 0.29
CA TRP A 265 -2.04 9.70 0.88
C TRP A 265 -0.61 9.80 1.40
N GLY A 266 -0.01 10.97 1.27
CA GLY A 266 1.30 11.28 1.80
C GLY A 266 1.34 11.49 3.32
#